data_b3d2eec081afc09697642c3c09a09af3
#
_entry.id   b3d2eec081afc09697642c3c09a09af3
#
_cell.length_a   1.000
_cell.length_b   1.000
_cell.length_c   1.000
_cell.angle_alpha   90.00
_cell.angle_beta   90.00
_cell.angle_gamma   90.00
#
_symmetry.space_group_name_H-M   'P 1'
#
loop_
_entity.id
_entity.type
_entity.pdbx_description
1 polymer ?
#
loop_
_entity_poly.entity_id
_entity_poly.type
_entity_poly.pdbx_seq_one_letter_code
_entity_poly.pdbx_strand_id
1 'polypeptide(L)'
;MSQVVIEEHEMTPEMARLFEQGRRNLFWFSENAERLGVFKVHRGRYVAAAGGELFVADNPEEVERLAREKHPDEMPHVRYIFREKRSRIYACKRIVAA
;
A
#
# COMPACT_ATOMS: atom_id res chain seq x y z
N MET A 1 26.97 -7.16 6.40
CA MET A 1 27.01 -8.45 6.71
C MET A 1 26.27 -8.83 7.92
N SER A 2 26.83 -8.62 9.05
CA SER A 2 26.15 -9.07 10.23
C SER A 2 24.87 -8.33 10.45
N GLN A 3 24.72 -7.16 9.92
CA GLN A 3 23.49 -6.45 10.13
C GLN A 3 22.31 -7.21 9.62
N VAL A 4 22.46 -7.82 8.46
CA VAL A 4 21.35 -8.54 7.87
C VAL A 4 20.90 -9.65 8.80
N VAL A 5 21.85 -10.35 9.34
CA VAL A 5 21.49 -11.45 10.21
C VAL A 5 20.78 -10.95 11.44
N ILE A 6 21.24 -9.85 11.98
CA ILE A 6 20.64 -9.31 13.16
C ILE A 6 19.18 -8.96 12.91
N GLU A 7 18.91 -8.39 11.75
CA GLU A 7 17.55 -8.03 11.46
C GLU A 7 16.64 -9.24 11.43
N GLU A 8 17.11 -10.31 10.86
CA GLU A 8 16.30 -11.50 10.84
C GLU A 8 16.00 -11.99 12.22
N HIS A 9 16.99 -11.93 13.07
CA HIS A 9 16.80 -12.40 14.42
C HIS A 9 15.78 -11.58 15.18
N GLU A 10 15.58 -10.34 14.77
CA GLU A 10 14.67 -9.49 15.50
C GLU A 10 13.26 -9.57 15.00
N MET A 11 13.01 -10.37 13.99
CA MET A 11 11.66 -10.55 13.51
C MET A 11 10.90 -11.41 14.49
N THR A 12 9.93 -10.83 15.16
CA THR A 12 9.11 -11.57 16.10
C THR A 12 7.92 -12.19 15.39
N PRO A 13 7.27 -13.18 15.99
CA PRO A 13 6.06 -13.74 15.38
C PRO A 13 4.98 -12.71 15.16
N GLU A 14 4.92 -11.73 16.04
CA GLU A 14 3.94 -10.68 15.89
C GLU A 14 4.23 -9.84 14.67
N MET A 15 5.47 -9.47 14.45
CA MET A 15 5.85 -8.70 13.29
C MET A 15 5.62 -9.50 12.01
N ALA A 16 5.92 -10.78 12.05
CA ALA A 16 5.71 -11.62 10.88
C ALA A 16 4.24 -11.67 10.51
N ARG A 17 3.37 -11.72 11.52
CA ARG A 17 1.95 -11.73 11.25
C ARG A 17 1.48 -10.42 10.64
N LEU A 18 2.01 -9.29 11.12
CA LEU A 18 1.65 -8.01 10.56
C LEU A 18 2.11 -7.88 9.12
N PHE A 19 3.30 -8.37 8.83
CA PHE A 19 3.77 -8.34 7.44
C PHE A 19 2.90 -9.20 6.54
N GLU A 20 2.47 -10.32 7.05
CA GLU A 20 1.60 -11.19 6.28
C GLU A 20 0.28 -10.51 5.99
N GLN A 21 -0.27 -9.82 6.96
CA GLN A 21 -1.51 -9.09 6.75
C GLN A 21 -1.31 -7.95 5.76
N GLY A 22 -0.20 -7.25 5.85
CA GLY A 22 0.08 -6.18 4.91
C GLY A 22 0.18 -6.70 3.50
N ARG A 23 0.80 -7.88 3.34
CA ARG A 23 0.91 -8.47 2.03
C ARG A 23 -0.45 -8.90 1.50
N ARG A 24 -1.29 -9.43 2.34
CA ARG A 24 -2.63 -9.79 1.93
C ARG A 24 -3.42 -8.57 1.48
N ASN A 25 -3.29 -7.48 2.21
CA ASN A 25 -3.97 -6.25 1.84
C ASN A 25 -3.44 -5.71 0.53
N LEU A 26 -2.14 -5.85 0.29
CA LEU A 26 -1.57 -5.45 -0.98
C LEU A 26 -2.13 -6.28 -2.13
N PHE A 27 -2.22 -7.58 -1.94
CA PHE A 27 -2.79 -8.44 -2.98
C PHE A 27 -4.25 -8.09 -3.22
N TRP A 28 -5.00 -7.89 -2.17
CA TRP A 28 -6.39 -7.53 -2.33
C TRP A 28 -6.52 -6.23 -3.12
N PHE A 29 -5.68 -5.25 -2.79
CA PHE A 29 -5.71 -3.99 -3.52
C PHE A 29 -5.37 -4.21 -4.98
N SER A 30 -4.33 -4.98 -5.25
CA SER A 30 -3.91 -5.20 -6.62
C SER A 30 -4.99 -5.87 -7.45
N GLU A 31 -5.72 -6.78 -6.84
CA GLU A 31 -6.74 -7.50 -7.58
C GLU A 31 -8.01 -6.71 -7.75
N ASN A 32 -8.31 -5.79 -6.85
CA ASN A 32 -9.60 -5.12 -6.88
C ASN A 32 -9.54 -3.66 -7.30
N ALA A 33 -8.35 -3.06 -7.33
CA ALA A 33 -8.26 -1.63 -7.57
C ALA A 33 -8.84 -1.24 -8.93
N GLU A 34 -8.53 -2.02 -9.94
CA GLU A 34 -9.00 -1.69 -11.28
C GLU A 34 -10.51 -1.88 -11.38
N ARG A 35 -10.99 -2.95 -10.80
CA ARG A 35 -12.43 -3.21 -10.82
C ARG A 35 -13.19 -2.11 -10.11
N LEU A 36 -12.63 -1.59 -9.03
CA LEU A 36 -13.26 -0.53 -8.27
C LEU A 36 -13.03 0.85 -8.88
N GLY A 37 -12.22 0.94 -9.93
CA GLY A 37 -11.96 2.22 -10.55
C GLY A 37 -11.12 3.14 -9.69
N VAL A 38 -10.31 2.59 -8.80
CA VAL A 38 -9.58 3.41 -7.85
C VAL A 38 -8.69 4.42 -8.54
N PHE A 39 -8.02 3.99 -9.61
CA PHE A 39 -7.07 4.87 -10.27
C PHE A 39 -7.73 5.97 -11.06
N LYS A 40 -9.02 5.90 -11.26
CA LYS A 40 -9.73 6.95 -11.96
C LYS A 40 -10.51 7.85 -11.00
N VAL A 41 -11.10 7.24 -9.99
CA VAL A 41 -12.01 7.96 -9.11
C VAL A 41 -11.27 8.73 -8.04
N HIS A 42 -10.15 8.18 -7.57
CA HIS A 42 -9.49 8.76 -6.40
C HIS A 42 -8.14 9.38 -6.73
N ARG A 43 -8.03 9.99 -7.89
CA ARG A 43 -6.78 10.61 -8.29
C ARG A 43 -6.42 11.74 -7.35
N GLY A 44 -5.15 11.79 -6.97
CA GLY A 44 -4.64 12.82 -6.09
C GLY A 44 -4.96 12.60 -4.64
N ARG A 45 -5.43 11.42 -4.28
CA ARG A 45 -5.78 11.13 -2.90
C ARG A 45 -5.05 9.88 -2.45
N TYR A 46 -5.11 9.63 -1.15
CA TYR A 46 -4.51 8.43 -0.58
C TYR A 46 -5.58 7.40 -0.29
N VAL A 47 -5.26 6.16 -0.53
CA VAL A 47 -6.17 5.06 -0.26
C VAL A 47 -5.48 4.06 0.64
N ALA A 48 -6.26 3.31 1.39
CA ALA A 48 -5.74 2.26 2.24
C ALA A 48 -6.63 1.05 2.10
N ALA A 49 -6.02 -0.10 2.01
CA ALA A 49 -6.74 -1.37 1.93
C ALA A 49 -6.51 -2.14 3.23
N ALA A 50 -7.58 -2.57 3.84
CA ALA A 50 -7.50 -3.34 5.08
C ALA A 50 -8.79 -4.13 5.23
N GLY A 51 -8.67 -5.40 5.57
CA GLY A 51 -9.83 -6.23 5.82
C GLY A 51 -10.77 -6.34 4.65
N GLY A 52 -10.27 -6.26 3.42
CA GLY A 52 -11.12 -6.33 2.25
C GLY A 52 -11.94 -5.08 2.02
N GLU A 53 -11.51 -3.95 2.58
CA GLU A 53 -12.20 -2.68 2.42
C GLU A 53 -11.23 -1.62 1.95
N LEU A 54 -11.76 -0.60 1.30
CA LEU A 54 -10.95 0.50 0.81
C LEU A 54 -11.33 1.78 1.55
N PHE A 55 -10.31 2.51 2.01
CA PHE A 55 -10.49 3.78 2.68
C PHE A 55 -9.83 4.87 1.87
N VAL A 56 -10.35 6.08 1.89
CA VAL A 56 -9.86 7.18 1.08
C VAL A 56 -9.76 8.42 1.94
N ALA A 57 -8.66 9.14 1.78
CA ALA A 57 -8.47 10.40 2.51
C ALA A 57 -7.49 11.27 1.75
N ASP A 58 -7.33 12.51 2.22
CA ASP A 58 -6.48 13.47 1.54
C ASP A 58 -5.03 13.38 1.96
N ASN A 59 -4.72 12.69 3.03
CA ASN A 59 -3.34 12.54 3.44
C ASN A 59 -3.15 11.14 4.02
N PRO A 60 -1.90 10.66 4.08
CA PRO A 60 -1.65 9.28 4.49
C PRO A 60 -1.96 9.01 5.94
N GLU A 61 -1.75 9.97 6.81
CA GLU A 61 -2.04 9.75 8.23
C GLU A 61 -3.53 9.54 8.45
N GLU A 62 -4.33 10.32 7.76
CA GLU A 62 -5.77 10.22 7.93
C GLU A 62 -6.29 8.89 7.40
N VAL A 63 -5.82 8.47 6.22
CA VAL A 63 -6.33 7.24 5.64
C VAL A 63 -5.89 6.04 6.48
N GLU A 64 -4.70 6.10 7.03
CA GLU A 64 -4.25 5.02 7.88
C GLU A 64 -5.06 4.98 9.16
N ARG A 65 -5.37 6.15 9.71
CA ARG A 65 -6.18 6.20 10.92
C ARG A 65 -7.56 5.62 10.68
N LEU A 66 -8.17 5.95 9.55
CA LEU A 66 -9.47 5.40 9.23
C LEU A 66 -9.43 3.87 9.12
N ALA A 67 -8.40 3.37 8.45
CA ALA A 67 -8.29 1.93 8.30
C ALA A 67 -8.06 1.23 9.63
N ARG A 68 -7.25 1.83 10.50
CA ARG A 68 -6.96 1.21 11.77
C ARG A 68 -8.12 1.30 12.74
N GLU A 69 -8.95 2.31 12.59
CA GLU A 69 -10.13 2.38 13.44
C GLU A 69 -11.06 1.21 13.18
N LYS A 70 -11.19 0.83 11.93
CA LYS A 70 -12.08 -0.27 11.59
C LYS A 70 -11.41 -1.62 11.74
N HIS A 71 -10.12 -1.68 11.47
CA HIS A 71 -9.35 -2.92 11.53
C HIS A 71 -8.10 -2.72 12.35
N PRO A 72 -8.22 -2.58 13.66
CA PRO A 72 -7.07 -2.21 14.49
C PRO A 72 -5.98 -3.26 14.53
N ASP A 73 -6.30 -4.51 14.21
CA ASP A 73 -5.31 -5.57 14.27
C ASP A 73 -4.63 -5.82 12.94
N GLU A 74 -4.90 -4.99 11.94
CA GLU A 74 -4.35 -5.21 10.63
C GLU A 74 -3.35 -4.14 10.26
N MET A 75 -2.46 -4.48 9.35
CA MET A 75 -1.54 -3.52 8.78
C MET A 75 -2.09 -3.08 7.43
N PRO A 76 -2.61 -1.85 7.31
CA PRO A 76 -3.19 -1.43 6.05
C PRO A 76 -2.14 -1.25 4.97
N HIS A 77 -2.56 -1.42 3.74
CA HIS A 77 -1.74 -1.10 2.59
C HIS A 77 -2.13 0.29 2.12
N VAL A 78 -1.23 1.27 2.33
CA VAL A 78 -1.52 2.66 2.02
C VAL A 78 -0.85 3.01 0.70
N ARG A 79 -1.57 3.74 -0.14
CA ARG A 79 -1.05 4.07 -1.45
C ARG A 79 -1.55 5.42 -1.91
N TYR A 80 -0.68 6.17 -2.57
CA TYR A 80 -1.06 7.43 -3.19
C TYR A 80 -1.49 7.18 -4.63
N ILE A 81 -2.60 7.76 -5.04
CA ILE A 81 -3.10 7.61 -6.39
C ILE A 81 -2.70 8.86 -7.16
N PHE A 82 -1.82 8.69 -8.13
CA PHE A 82 -1.30 9.81 -8.89
C PHE A 82 -2.40 10.50 -9.66
N ARG A 83 -2.30 11.81 -9.75
CA ARG A 83 -3.26 12.57 -10.53
C ARG A 83 -3.14 12.29 -12.01
N GLU A 84 -1.93 11.94 -12.45
CA GLU A 84 -1.68 11.67 -13.86
C GLU A 84 -1.04 10.32 -13.98
N LYS A 85 -1.13 9.76 -15.16
CA LYS A 85 -0.50 8.50 -15.44
C LYS A 85 0.96 8.73 -15.72
N ARG A 86 1.74 8.95 -14.70
CA ARG A 86 3.15 9.29 -14.87
C ARG A 86 4.05 8.09 -14.93
N SER A 87 3.65 7.03 -14.30
CA SER A 87 4.54 5.88 -14.19
C SER A 87 4.91 5.31 -15.56
N ARG A 88 3.93 5.25 -16.45
CA ARG A 88 4.23 4.70 -17.75
C ARG A 88 5.21 5.54 -18.52
N ILE A 89 4.96 6.83 -18.54
CA ILE A 89 5.83 7.75 -19.23
C ILE A 89 7.21 7.70 -18.63
N TYR A 90 7.25 7.66 -17.34
CA TYR A 90 8.51 7.64 -16.66
C TYR A 90 9.33 6.43 -17.04
N ALA A 91 8.70 5.29 -17.09
CA ALA A 91 9.41 4.07 -17.44
C ALA A 91 9.99 4.17 -18.84
N CYS A 92 9.21 4.68 -19.75
CA CYS A 92 9.71 4.81 -21.11
C CYS A 92 10.92 5.73 -21.17
N LYS A 93 10.88 6.79 -20.44
CA LYS A 93 11.99 7.71 -20.47
C LYS A 93 13.25 7.07 -19.96
N ARG A 94 13.13 6.32 -18.92
CA ARG A 94 14.30 5.68 -18.40
C ARG A 94 14.93 4.75 -19.39
N ILE A 95 14.12 4.05 -20.09
CA ILE A 95 14.64 3.13 -21.08
C ILE A 95 15.39 3.90 -22.14
N VAL A 96 14.82 4.96 -22.58
CA VAL A 96 15.46 5.76 -23.59
C VAL A 96 16.80 6.28 -23.10
N ALA A 97 16.81 6.70 -21.88
CA ALA A 97 18.03 7.27 -21.33
C ALA A 97 19.14 6.25 -21.36
N ALA A 98 18.81 5.03 -21.18
CA ALA A 98 19.86 4.02 -21.22
C ALA A 98 20.42 3.90 -22.59
#